data_9463980333931826f49230c1b8130e1f
#
_entry.id   9463980333931826f49230c1b8130e1f
#
_cell.length_a   1.000
_cell.length_b   1.000
_cell.length_c   1.000
_cell.angle_alpha   90.00
_cell.angle_beta   90.00
_cell.angle_gamma   90.00
#
_symmetry.space_group_name_H-M   'P 1'
#
loop_
_entity.id
_entity.type
_entity.pdbx_description
1 polymer ?
#
loop_
_entity_poly.entity_id
_entity_poly.type
_entity_poly.pdbx_seq_one_letter_code
_entity_poly.pdbx_strand_id
1 'polypeptide(L)'
;MNPQLAVIDIGSNSVRLMLGTKENGRVRALSKTLWSTRLASGIDETHRLRDDRVEETVRAIASFRKEADAFGIPVLAYATSAVRDAENRGAFLAAVKAGTGLDVLVLSGEEEGNYSFSSLTGGEGTVFDIGGGSFQVVTKNRSVSFPCGCVRAKAVCDACDFKTLERELFAWIDGIANLPETVPQPVYGVGGTITSIGALLAGQTRYDGQALSEITLDALDRLLSEYCAIPEAERMEHPLLVQKRGDIILQGMTILRYLMIRTHPETVSPSDRDGMEGIAQALL
;
A
#
# COMPACT_ATOMS: atom_id res chain seq x y z
N MET A 1 -18.85 -18.71 3.38
CA MET A 1 -18.08 -19.42 2.34
C MET A 1 -16.72 -19.80 2.90
N ASN A 2 -16.21 -20.97 2.53
CA ASN A 2 -14.84 -21.34 2.91
C ASN A 2 -13.84 -20.74 1.93
N PRO A 3 -12.67 -20.26 2.40
CA PRO A 3 -11.61 -19.77 1.51
C PRO A 3 -11.07 -20.91 0.62
N GLN A 4 -10.65 -20.57 -0.59
CA GLN A 4 -10.11 -21.49 -1.59
C GLN A 4 -8.67 -21.16 -1.97
N LEU A 5 -8.20 -19.98 -1.57
CA LEU A 5 -6.86 -19.48 -1.83
C LEU A 5 -6.42 -18.49 -0.75
N ALA A 6 -5.12 -18.36 -0.57
CA ALA A 6 -4.51 -17.36 0.30
C ALA A 6 -3.41 -16.61 -0.45
N VAL A 7 -3.34 -15.30 -0.21
CA VAL A 7 -2.26 -14.44 -0.71
C VAL A 7 -1.60 -13.75 0.46
N ILE A 8 -0.27 -13.81 0.54
CA ILE A 8 0.53 -13.07 1.50
C ILE A 8 1.30 -11.99 0.74
N ASP A 9 1.00 -10.74 1.05
CA ASP A 9 1.67 -9.55 0.53
C ASP A 9 2.68 -9.04 1.55
N ILE A 10 3.96 -8.98 1.16
CA ILE A 10 5.06 -8.52 2.00
C ILE A 10 5.44 -7.11 1.55
N GLY A 11 4.78 -6.13 2.14
CA GLY A 11 4.99 -4.72 1.85
C GLY A 11 6.07 -4.05 2.74
N SER A 12 6.36 -2.79 2.44
CA SER A 12 7.35 -1.97 3.16
C SER A 12 6.95 -1.64 4.60
N ASN A 13 5.65 -1.43 4.85
CA ASN A 13 5.13 -1.10 6.18
C ASN A 13 4.51 -2.31 6.89
N SER A 14 3.90 -3.21 6.16
CA SER A 14 3.09 -4.31 6.72
C SER A 14 3.12 -5.55 5.85
N VAL A 15 2.93 -6.70 6.49
CA VAL A 15 2.55 -7.96 5.83
C VAL A 15 1.04 -8.09 5.89
N ARG A 16 0.43 -8.51 4.80
CA ARG A 16 -1.03 -8.73 4.72
C ARG A 16 -1.33 -10.15 4.29
N LEU A 17 -2.38 -10.74 4.86
CA LEU A 17 -2.98 -12.00 4.41
C LEU A 17 -4.35 -11.71 3.82
N MET A 18 -4.60 -12.16 2.62
CA MET A 18 -5.94 -12.26 2.03
C MET A 18 -6.34 -13.74 1.96
N LEU A 19 -7.47 -14.08 2.57
CA LEU A 19 -8.18 -15.32 2.30
C LEU A 19 -9.28 -15.02 1.27
N GLY A 20 -9.30 -15.76 0.18
CA GLY A 20 -10.17 -15.49 -0.94
C GLY A 20 -10.88 -16.73 -1.49
N THR A 21 -11.85 -16.49 -2.35
CA THR A 21 -12.59 -17.50 -3.10
C THR A 21 -12.68 -17.11 -4.57
N LYS A 22 -12.97 -18.07 -5.45
CA LYS A 22 -13.28 -17.79 -6.85
C LYS A 22 -14.79 -17.91 -7.05
N GLU A 23 -15.41 -16.83 -7.50
CA GLU A 23 -16.83 -16.77 -7.83
C GLU A 23 -17.00 -16.30 -9.29
N ASN A 24 -17.67 -17.08 -10.11
CA ASN A 24 -17.88 -16.76 -11.54
C ASN A 24 -16.58 -16.42 -12.28
N GLY A 25 -15.49 -17.13 -11.96
CA GLY A 25 -14.18 -16.91 -12.56
C GLY A 25 -13.41 -15.68 -12.06
N ARG A 26 -13.92 -15.01 -11.01
CA ARG A 26 -13.26 -13.84 -10.40
C ARG A 26 -12.84 -14.12 -8.96
N VAL A 27 -11.68 -13.64 -8.58
CA VAL A 27 -11.22 -13.67 -7.20
C VAL A 27 -11.95 -12.61 -6.38
N ARG A 28 -12.40 -13.03 -5.20
CA ARG A 28 -13.03 -12.19 -4.19
C ARG A 28 -12.37 -12.44 -2.84
N ALA A 29 -11.96 -11.38 -2.16
CA ALA A 29 -11.51 -11.45 -0.78
C ALA A 29 -12.67 -11.80 0.16
N LEU A 30 -12.46 -12.74 1.05
CA LEU A 30 -13.36 -13.07 2.17
C LEU A 30 -12.91 -12.36 3.44
N SER A 31 -11.59 -12.26 3.65
CA SER A 31 -10.99 -11.50 4.74
C SER A 31 -9.63 -10.97 4.32
N LYS A 32 -9.23 -9.84 4.91
CA LYS A 32 -7.88 -9.30 4.85
C LYS A 32 -7.40 -9.03 6.28
N THR A 33 -6.27 -9.64 6.64
CA THR A 33 -5.60 -9.44 7.93
C THR A 33 -4.27 -8.76 7.70
N LEU A 34 -3.85 -7.90 8.62
CA LEU A 34 -2.63 -7.12 8.49
C LEU A 34 -1.79 -7.20 9.77
N TRP A 35 -0.46 -7.27 9.57
CA TRP A 35 0.54 -7.17 10.63
C TRP A 35 1.59 -6.11 10.25
N SER A 36 1.69 -5.04 11.04
CA SER A 36 2.67 -3.96 10.80
C SER A 36 4.05 -4.39 11.25
N THR A 37 4.92 -4.72 10.30
CA THR A 37 6.30 -5.18 10.55
C THR A 37 7.34 -4.09 10.33
N ARG A 38 6.98 -3.03 9.56
CA ARG A 38 7.86 -1.89 9.20
C ARG A 38 9.17 -2.35 8.59
N LEU A 39 9.10 -3.30 7.65
CA LEU A 39 10.25 -3.93 7.01
C LEU A 39 11.21 -2.92 6.37
N ALA A 40 10.68 -1.81 5.82
CA ALA A 40 11.48 -0.77 5.18
C ALA A 40 12.15 0.22 6.17
N SER A 41 11.98 0.06 7.47
CA SER A 41 12.56 0.99 8.44
C SER A 41 14.10 1.05 8.33
N GLY A 42 14.65 2.23 8.01
CA GLY A 42 16.10 2.46 7.85
C GLY A 42 16.69 1.98 6.52
N ILE A 43 15.88 1.56 5.55
CA ILE A 43 16.38 1.02 4.28
C ILE A 43 17.06 2.11 3.42
N ASP A 44 16.55 3.34 3.46
CA ASP A 44 17.10 4.44 2.64
C ASP A 44 18.48 4.88 3.08
N GLU A 45 18.83 4.66 4.35
CA GLU A 45 20.15 4.97 4.90
C GLU A 45 21.16 3.85 4.65
N THR A 46 20.70 2.59 4.74
CA THR A 46 21.59 1.43 4.78
C THR A 46 21.52 0.57 3.52
N HIS A 47 20.52 0.78 2.66
CA HIS A 47 20.14 -0.10 1.53
C HIS A 47 19.92 -1.57 1.93
N ARG A 48 19.66 -1.81 3.24
CA ARG A 48 19.51 -3.15 3.79
C ARG A 48 18.31 -3.24 4.71
N LEU A 49 17.65 -4.38 4.69
CA LEU A 49 16.63 -4.74 5.67
C LEU A 49 17.31 -5.03 7.01
N ARG A 50 16.80 -4.45 8.09
CA ARG A 50 17.30 -4.66 9.45
C ARG A 50 16.91 -6.04 9.96
N ASP A 51 17.81 -6.70 10.68
CA ASP A 51 17.60 -8.08 11.17
C ASP A 51 16.37 -8.20 12.07
N ASP A 52 16.13 -7.21 12.98
CA ASP A 52 14.96 -7.20 13.85
C ASP A 52 13.64 -7.07 13.07
N ARG A 53 13.64 -6.34 11.94
CA ARG A 53 12.48 -6.22 11.05
C ARG A 53 12.27 -7.47 10.21
N VAL A 54 13.36 -8.09 9.77
CA VAL A 54 13.33 -9.39 9.06
C VAL A 54 12.71 -10.45 9.97
N GLU A 55 13.19 -10.61 11.21
CA GLU A 55 12.64 -11.58 12.16
C GLU A 55 11.15 -11.36 12.42
N GLU A 56 10.73 -10.10 12.65
CA GLU A 56 9.31 -9.76 12.85
C GLU A 56 8.47 -10.12 11.62
N THR A 57 9.00 -9.83 10.43
CA THR A 57 8.31 -10.13 9.16
C THR A 57 8.18 -11.63 8.94
N VAL A 58 9.23 -12.42 9.20
CA VAL A 58 9.18 -13.89 9.11
C VAL A 58 8.17 -14.47 10.10
N ARG A 59 8.09 -13.93 11.33
CA ARG A 59 7.06 -14.34 12.31
C ARG A 59 5.65 -14.07 11.82
N ALA A 60 5.42 -12.90 11.23
CA ALA A 60 4.13 -12.54 10.67
C ALA A 60 3.73 -13.48 9.52
N ILE A 61 4.66 -13.76 8.59
CA ILE A 61 4.44 -14.68 7.47
C ILE A 61 4.15 -16.10 7.99
N ALA A 62 4.90 -16.59 8.99
CA ALA A 62 4.68 -17.90 9.57
C ALA A 62 3.30 -18.02 10.23
N SER A 63 2.84 -16.97 10.92
CA SER A 63 1.50 -16.92 11.49
C SER A 63 0.42 -16.99 10.42
N PHE A 64 0.56 -16.21 9.34
CA PHE A 64 -0.38 -16.20 8.22
C PHE A 64 -0.37 -17.52 7.43
N ARG A 65 0.82 -18.11 7.27
CA ARG A 65 0.93 -19.44 6.67
C ARG A 65 0.15 -20.47 7.47
N LYS A 66 0.31 -20.48 8.79
CA LYS A 66 -0.42 -21.40 9.71
C LYS A 66 -1.94 -21.18 9.62
N GLU A 67 -2.40 -19.93 9.49
CA GLU A 67 -3.82 -19.61 9.32
C GLU A 67 -4.36 -20.20 8.01
N ALA A 68 -3.63 -20.03 6.89
CA ALA A 68 -4.02 -20.62 5.60
C ALA A 68 -3.97 -22.14 5.59
N ASP A 69 -2.99 -22.76 6.25
CA ASP A 69 -2.85 -24.21 6.35
C ASP A 69 -4.03 -24.87 7.06
N ALA A 70 -4.69 -24.16 7.98
CA ALA A 70 -5.90 -24.65 8.65
C ALA A 70 -7.05 -24.92 7.68
N PHE A 71 -7.03 -24.33 6.48
CA PHE A 71 -8.01 -24.54 5.41
C PHE A 71 -7.50 -25.50 4.32
N GLY A 72 -6.23 -25.89 4.33
CA GLY A 72 -5.63 -26.78 3.31
C GLY A 72 -5.62 -26.17 1.90
N ILE A 73 -5.47 -24.84 1.79
CA ILE A 73 -5.56 -24.08 0.54
C ILE A 73 -4.19 -23.65 0.00
N PRO A 74 -4.05 -23.43 -1.31
CA PRO A 74 -2.82 -22.91 -1.87
C PRO A 74 -2.50 -21.51 -1.34
N VAL A 75 -1.22 -21.24 -1.08
CA VAL A 75 -0.71 -19.97 -0.60
C VAL A 75 0.26 -19.38 -1.61
N LEU A 76 -0.03 -18.19 -2.09
CA LEU A 76 0.88 -17.37 -2.88
C LEU A 76 1.50 -16.30 -1.98
N ALA A 77 2.81 -16.17 -1.97
CA ALA A 77 3.51 -15.10 -1.26
C ALA A 77 4.28 -14.23 -2.27
N TYR A 78 4.16 -12.92 -2.13
CA TYR A 78 4.94 -11.97 -2.91
C TYR A 78 5.46 -10.81 -2.06
N ALA A 79 6.52 -10.17 -2.55
CA ALA A 79 7.13 -9.01 -1.91
C ALA A 79 7.29 -7.87 -2.90
N THR A 80 7.29 -6.65 -2.38
CA THR A 80 7.32 -5.43 -3.17
C THR A 80 8.56 -4.57 -2.85
N SER A 81 8.46 -3.28 -2.87
CA SER A 81 9.52 -2.28 -2.86
C SER A 81 10.62 -2.55 -1.82
N ALA A 82 10.32 -2.78 -0.54
CA ALA A 82 11.35 -2.95 0.49
C ALA A 82 12.29 -4.14 0.20
N VAL A 83 11.72 -5.28 -0.21
CA VAL A 83 12.51 -6.48 -0.54
C VAL A 83 13.19 -6.33 -1.90
N ARG A 84 12.50 -5.75 -2.88
CA ARG A 84 13.05 -5.50 -4.21
C ARG A 84 14.31 -4.66 -4.17
N ASP A 85 14.29 -3.59 -3.36
CA ASP A 85 15.34 -2.58 -3.33
C ASP A 85 16.50 -2.93 -2.36
N ALA A 86 16.33 -3.96 -1.52
CA ALA A 86 17.30 -4.33 -0.50
C ALA A 86 18.50 -5.13 -1.06
N GLU A 87 19.73 -4.74 -0.70
CA GLU A 87 20.96 -5.48 -1.01
C GLU A 87 20.97 -6.89 -0.38
N ASN A 88 20.38 -7.04 0.82
CA ASN A 88 20.30 -8.32 1.52
C ASN A 88 19.02 -9.10 1.25
N ARG A 89 18.32 -8.81 0.14
CA ARG A 89 17.07 -9.52 -0.22
C ARG A 89 17.22 -11.05 -0.29
N GLY A 90 18.38 -11.54 -0.76
CA GLY A 90 18.64 -12.97 -0.80
C GLY A 90 18.62 -13.64 0.59
N ALA A 91 19.20 -12.99 1.59
CA ALA A 91 19.17 -13.46 2.96
C ALA A 91 17.74 -13.44 3.54
N PHE A 92 16.96 -12.39 3.24
CA PHE A 92 15.55 -12.31 3.61
C PHE A 92 14.72 -13.45 3.01
N LEU A 93 14.83 -13.69 1.70
CA LEU A 93 14.12 -14.77 1.01
C LEU A 93 14.48 -16.15 1.56
N ALA A 94 15.76 -16.38 1.87
CA ALA A 94 16.23 -17.60 2.50
C ALA A 94 15.66 -17.78 3.91
N ALA A 95 15.58 -16.70 4.71
CA ALA A 95 14.97 -16.72 6.04
C ALA A 95 13.48 -17.03 5.99
N VAL A 96 12.73 -16.43 5.05
CA VAL A 96 11.31 -16.75 4.84
C VAL A 96 11.14 -18.22 4.45
N LYS A 97 11.93 -18.71 3.49
CA LYS A 97 11.89 -20.12 3.06
C LYS A 97 12.17 -21.08 4.20
N ALA A 98 13.19 -20.80 5.00
CA ALA A 98 13.55 -21.64 6.16
C ALA A 98 12.46 -21.64 7.24
N GLY A 99 11.87 -20.47 7.53
CA GLY A 99 10.87 -20.31 8.59
C GLY A 99 9.45 -20.74 8.22
N THR A 100 9.11 -20.77 6.92
CA THR A 100 7.71 -20.93 6.47
C THR A 100 7.52 -21.97 5.35
N GLY A 101 8.59 -22.41 4.70
CA GLY A 101 8.54 -23.25 3.52
C GLY A 101 8.06 -22.55 2.23
N LEU A 102 7.69 -21.26 2.30
CA LEU A 102 7.18 -20.51 1.15
C LEU A 102 8.30 -19.99 0.27
N ASP A 103 8.09 -20.05 -1.04
CA ASP A 103 8.81 -19.26 -2.02
C ASP A 103 8.09 -17.91 -2.18
N VAL A 104 8.87 -16.83 -2.25
CA VAL A 104 8.33 -15.48 -2.36
C VAL A 104 8.66 -14.92 -3.74
N LEU A 105 7.64 -14.50 -4.47
CA LEU A 105 7.80 -13.74 -5.72
C LEU A 105 8.19 -12.30 -5.38
N VAL A 106 9.25 -11.77 -5.98
CA VAL A 106 9.59 -10.34 -5.82
C VAL A 106 9.11 -9.60 -7.05
N LEU A 107 8.07 -8.80 -6.89
CA LEU A 107 7.46 -8.06 -7.99
C LEU A 107 8.27 -6.82 -8.33
N SER A 108 8.38 -6.53 -9.63
CA SER A 108 8.73 -5.20 -10.10
C SER A 108 7.61 -4.20 -9.78
N GLY A 109 7.92 -2.90 -9.79
CA GLY A 109 6.90 -1.88 -9.57
C GLY A 109 5.84 -1.84 -10.68
N GLU A 110 6.21 -2.25 -11.91
CA GLU A 110 5.26 -2.37 -13.03
C GLU A 110 4.31 -3.55 -12.83
N GLU A 111 4.81 -4.71 -12.41
CA GLU A 111 3.96 -5.88 -12.12
C GLU A 111 3.00 -5.59 -10.98
N GLU A 112 3.49 -4.97 -9.87
CA GLU A 112 2.70 -4.54 -8.73
C GLU A 112 1.54 -3.64 -9.18
N GLY A 113 1.83 -2.59 -9.95
CA GLY A 113 0.84 -1.68 -10.50
C GLY A 113 -0.14 -2.36 -11.46
N ASN A 114 0.33 -3.24 -12.35
CA ASN A 114 -0.51 -3.95 -13.30
C ASN A 114 -1.51 -4.90 -12.60
N TYR A 115 -1.11 -5.56 -11.51
CA TYR A 115 -2.04 -6.36 -10.71
C TYR A 115 -3.10 -5.49 -10.03
N SER A 116 -2.71 -4.33 -9.48
CA SER A 116 -3.67 -3.37 -8.92
C SER A 116 -4.64 -2.86 -10.00
N PHE A 117 -4.15 -2.52 -11.18
CA PHE A 117 -4.97 -2.06 -12.30
C PHE A 117 -5.96 -3.13 -12.76
N SER A 118 -5.50 -4.36 -12.95
CA SER A 118 -6.35 -5.47 -13.42
C SER A 118 -7.45 -5.86 -12.44
N SER A 119 -7.21 -5.65 -11.14
CA SER A 119 -8.20 -5.96 -10.09
C SER A 119 -9.37 -4.99 -10.05
N LEU A 120 -9.16 -3.73 -10.49
CA LEU A 120 -10.09 -2.62 -10.28
C LEU A 120 -10.79 -2.19 -11.54
N THR A 121 -10.03 -2.06 -12.61
CA THR A 121 -10.54 -1.46 -13.84
C THR A 121 -11.03 -2.52 -14.80
N GLY A 122 -12.03 -2.18 -15.58
CA GLY A 122 -12.42 -2.98 -16.75
C GLY A 122 -11.48 -2.80 -17.94
N GLY A 123 -10.24 -2.31 -17.69
CA GLY A 123 -9.26 -1.98 -18.72
C GLY A 123 -9.21 -0.50 -19.09
N GLU A 124 -9.90 0.37 -18.34
CA GLU A 124 -9.95 1.82 -18.58
C GLU A 124 -9.70 2.60 -17.29
N GLY A 125 -9.31 3.88 -17.42
CA GLY A 125 -9.01 4.75 -16.29
C GLY A 125 -7.57 4.65 -15.81
N THR A 126 -7.36 5.10 -14.57
CA THR A 126 -6.05 5.15 -13.92
C THR A 126 -6.12 4.58 -12.51
N VAL A 127 -5.06 3.95 -12.06
CA VAL A 127 -4.89 3.55 -10.65
C VAL A 127 -3.71 4.29 -10.05
N PHE A 128 -3.94 4.95 -8.91
CA PHE A 128 -2.92 5.41 -7.98
C PHE A 128 -2.76 4.37 -6.88
N ASP A 129 -1.60 3.75 -6.79
CA ASP A 129 -1.28 2.82 -5.70
C ASP A 129 -0.22 3.46 -4.81
N ILE A 130 -0.57 3.79 -3.56
CA ILE A 130 0.33 4.46 -2.61
C ILE A 130 0.70 3.49 -1.49
N GLY A 131 1.90 2.93 -1.63
CA GLY A 131 2.50 2.02 -0.66
C GLY A 131 3.42 2.72 0.35
N GLY A 132 4.07 1.92 1.19
CA GLY A 132 5.07 2.43 2.15
C GLY A 132 6.38 2.85 1.49
N GLY A 133 6.88 2.09 0.52
CA GLY A 133 8.17 2.33 -0.12
C GLY A 133 8.09 2.95 -1.52
N SER A 134 6.95 2.87 -2.19
CA SER A 134 6.75 3.41 -3.54
C SER A 134 5.32 3.87 -3.75
N PHE A 135 5.08 4.66 -4.79
CA PHE A 135 3.77 4.81 -5.39
C PHE A 135 3.81 4.45 -6.88
N GLN A 136 2.68 4.01 -7.42
CA GLN A 136 2.50 3.69 -8.83
C GLN A 136 1.40 4.56 -9.43
N VAL A 137 1.60 4.93 -10.70
CA VAL A 137 0.57 5.51 -11.57
C VAL A 137 0.40 4.58 -12.76
N VAL A 138 -0.76 3.97 -12.85
CA VAL A 138 -1.02 2.90 -13.81
C VAL A 138 -2.22 3.21 -14.68
N THR A 139 -2.03 3.11 -15.97
CA THR A 139 -3.07 3.20 -16.99
C THR A 139 -3.02 1.95 -17.87
N LYS A 140 -3.98 1.77 -18.75
CA LYS A 140 -3.99 0.66 -19.73
C LYS A 140 -2.67 0.48 -20.49
N ASN A 141 -1.99 1.59 -20.82
CA ASN A 141 -0.84 1.60 -21.71
C ASN A 141 0.48 1.91 -21.00
N ARG A 142 0.44 2.23 -19.71
CA ARG A 142 1.63 2.66 -18.97
C ARG A 142 1.49 2.31 -17.50
N SER A 143 2.47 1.60 -16.98
CA SER A 143 2.66 1.38 -15.55
C SER A 143 4.01 1.96 -15.15
N VAL A 144 4.01 2.90 -14.22
CA VAL A 144 5.24 3.48 -13.67
C VAL A 144 5.21 3.43 -12.17
N SER A 145 6.37 3.12 -11.59
CA SER A 145 6.56 3.07 -10.15
C SER A 145 7.69 4.00 -9.75
N PHE A 146 7.45 4.78 -8.70
CA PHE A 146 8.43 5.71 -8.15
C PHE A 146 8.75 5.34 -6.71
N PRO A 147 10.03 5.36 -6.28
CA PRO A 147 10.44 4.99 -4.93
C PRO A 147 10.14 6.11 -3.91
N CYS A 148 8.89 6.58 -3.90
CA CYS A 148 8.40 7.71 -3.12
C CYS A 148 7.15 7.31 -2.31
N GLY A 149 7.23 6.24 -1.50
CA GLY A 149 6.13 5.82 -0.63
C GLY A 149 6.15 6.52 0.73
N CYS A 150 5.07 6.31 1.52
CA CYS A 150 4.82 7.04 2.77
C CYS A 150 5.94 6.88 3.81
N VAL A 151 6.55 5.70 3.92
CA VAL A 151 7.64 5.43 4.88
C VAL A 151 8.91 6.19 4.47
N ARG A 152 9.23 6.22 3.17
CA ARG A 152 10.36 7.00 2.64
C ARG A 152 10.09 8.49 2.75
N ALA A 153 8.90 8.94 2.45
CA ALA A 153 8.51 10.34 2.59
C ALA A 153 8.65 10.84 4.03
N LYS A 154 8.36 9.99 5.05
CA LYS A 154 8.62 10.34 6.45
C LYS A 154 10.09 10.51 6.75
N ALA A 155 10.95 9.69 6.18
CA ALA A 155 12.41 9.84 6.34
C ALA A 155 12.95 11.13 5.70
N VAL A 156 12.31 11.60 4.62
CA VAL A 156 12.64 12.88 3.95
C VAL A 156 12.10 14.07 4.72
N CYS A 157 10.85 14.02 5.17
CA CYS A 157 10.19 15.11 5.88
C CYS A 157 9.27 14.56 6.97
N ASP A 158 9.68 14.74 8.24
CA ASP A 158 8.90 14.38 9.44
C ASP A 158 8.19 15.61 10.04
N ALA A 159 7.92 16.63 9.23
CA ALA A 159 7.18 17.80 9.66
C ALA A 159 5.70 17.48 9.91
N CYS A 160 5.08 18.27 10.78
CA CYS A 160 3.65 18.19 11.09
C CYS A 160 2.88 19.45 10.62
N ASP A 161 3.48 20.30 9.80
CA ASP A 161 2.80 21.45 9.21
C ASP A 161 2.65 21.30 7.70
N PHE A 162 1.48 21.71 7.23
CA PHE A 162 1.05 21.56 5.84
C PHE A 162 2.04 22.16 4.82
N LYS A 163 2.53 23.38 5.08
CA LYS A 163 3.38 24.11 4.12
C LYS A 163 4.76 23.48 3.98
N THR A 164 5.33 23.01 5.08
CA THR A 164 6.63 22.33 5.08
C THR A 164 6.52 20.98 4.38
N LEU A 165 5.46 20.18 4.70
CA LEU A 165 5.21 18.92 4.01
C LEU A 165 5.07 19.11 2.50
N GLU A 166 4.24 20.05 2.07
CA GLU A 166 4.06 20.37 0.65
C GLU A 166 5.39 20.74 -0.01
N ARG A 167 6.08 21.73 0.53
CA ARG A 167 7.34 22.24 -0.05
C ARG A 167 8.39 21.13 -0.20
N GLU A 168 8.64 20.40 0.87
CA GLU A 168 9.74 19.44 0.92
C GLU A 168 9.43 18.16 0.15
N LEU A 169 8.23 17.60 0.32
CA LEU A 169 7.86 16.38 -0.37
C LEU A 169 7.61 16.62 -1.86
N PHE A 170 7.03 17.76 -2.25
CA PHE A 170 6.85 18.08 -3.67
C PHE A 170 8.20 18.24 -4.36
N ALA A 171 9.13 18.97 -3.76
CA ALA A 171 10.48 19.14 -4.32
C ALA A 171 11.23 17.80 -4.43
N TRP A 172 11.08 16.92 -3.41
CA TRP A 172 11.67 15.60 -3.45
C TRP A 172 11.06 14.71 -4.53
N ILE A 173 9.72 14.67 -4.65
CA ILE A 173 9.04 13.85 -5.66
C ILE A 173 9.32 14.40 -7.08
N ASP A 174 9.32 15.73 -7.28
CA ASP A 174 9.66 16.36 -8.57
C ASP A 174 11.08 15.99 -9.06
N GLY A 175 12.01 15.73 -8.14
CA GLY A 175 13.36 15.26 -8.46
C GLY A 175 13.42 13.80 -8.95
N ILE A 176 12.36 13.01 -8.76
CA ILE A 176 12.35 11.58 -9.03
C ILE A 176 11.27 11.19 -10.03
N ALA A 177 10.07 11.78 -9.90
CA ALA A 177 8.89 11.39 -10.65
C ALA A 177 8.67 12.30 -11.87
N ASN A 178 8.50 11.67 -13.02
CA ASN A 178 8.06 12.34 -14.25
C ASN A 178 6.63 11.89 -14.58
N LEU A 179 5.65 12.64 -14.08
CA LEU A 179 4.23 12.36 -14.26
C LEU A 179 3.69 13.04 -15.54
N PRO A 180 2.66 12.46 -16.18
CA PRO A 180 1.93 13.16 -17.23
C PRO A 180 1.12 14.31 -16.61
N GLU A 181 0.86 15.37 -17.38
CA GLU A 181 0.01 16.49 -16.95
C GLU A 181 -1.45 16.08 -16.70
N THR A 182 -1.93 15.04 -17.36
CA THR A 182 -3.27 14.50 -17.18
C THR A 182 -3.26 12.99 -17.23
N VAL A 183 -4.24 12.37 -16.60
CA VAL A 183 -4.44 10.91 -16.59
C VAL A 183 -5.85 10.54 -17.04
N PRO A 184 -6.04 9.38 -17.71
CA PRO A 184 -7.37 8.85 -18.04
C PRO A 184 -8.29 8.74 -16.82
N GLN A 185 -9.54 9.16 -16.99
CA GLN A 185 -10.60 8.99 -15.99
C GLN A 185 -11.36 7.67 -16.23
N PRO A 186 -12.00 7.08 -15.20
CA PRO A 186 -11.97 7.46 -13.80
C PRO A 186 -10.62 7.14 -13.13
N VAL A 187 -10.32 7.79 -12.01
CA VAL A 187 -9.12 7.50 -11.22
C VAL A 187 -9.48 6.74 -9.96
N TYR A 188 -8.91 5.56 -9.80
CA TYR A 188 -9.04 4.73 -8.61
C TYR A 188 -7.80 4.87 -7.73
N GLY A 189 -7.99 4.77 -6.44
CA GLY A 189 -6.89 4.81 -5.48
C GLY A 189 -6.87 3.58 -4.59
N VAL A 190 -5.69 2.99 -4.42
CA VAL A 190 -5.47 1.83 -3.56
C VAL A 190 -4.33 2.03 -2.57
N GLY A 191 -4.18 1.08 -1.68
CA GLY A 191 -3.23 1.14 -0.58
C GLY A 191 -3.86 1.70 0.69
N GLY A 192 -3.28 1.31 1.82
CA GLY A 192 -3.88 1.60 3.11
C GLY A 192 -3.94 3.10 3.46
N THR A 193 -3.14 3.94 2.83
CA THR A 193 -3.26 5.40 2.94
C THR A 193 -4.56 5.88 2.32
N ILE A 194 -4.82 5.52 1.07
CA ILE A 194 -6.01 5.97 0.34
C ILE A 194 -7.29 5.43 0.97
N THR A 195 -7.30 4.15 1.37
CA THR A 195 -8.45 3.58 2.08
C THR A 195 -8.70 4.26 3.43
N SER A 196 -7.64 4.62 4.17
CA SER A 196 -7.80 5.40 5.41
C SER A 196 -8.39 6.79 5.15
N ILE A 197 -7.91 7.50 4.12
CA ILE A 197 -8.44 8.82 3.73
C ILE A 197 -9.93 8.70 3.36
N GLY A 198 -10.30 7.74 2.51
CA GLY A 198 -11.69 7.52 2.11
C GLY A 198 -12.61 7.19 3.28
N ALA A 199 -12.12 6.40 4.25
CA ALA A 199 -12.86 6.06 5.47
C ALA A 199 -13.01 7.27 6.41
N LEU A 200 -11.97 8.09 6.58
CA LEU A 200 -12.01 9.33 7.35
C LEU A 200 -13.02 10.32 6.77
N LEU A 201 -12.98 10.53 5.46
CA LEU A 201 -13.93 11.41 4.76
C LEU A 201 -15.38 10.90 4.82
N ALA A 202 -15.57 9.58 4.91
CA ALA A 202 -16.88 8.96 5.14
C ALA A 202 -17.37 9.09 6.60
N GLY A 203 -16.59 9.71 7.49
CA GLY A 203 -16.93 9.86 8.90
C GLY A 203 -16.93 8.54 9.67
N GLN A 204 -16.23 7.51 9.16
CA GLN A 204 -16.12 6.24 9.86
C GLN A 204 -15.24 6.38 11.11
N THR A 205 -15.64 5.71 12.19
CA THR A 205 -14.84 5.61 13.41
C THR A 205 -14.01 4.33 13.46
N ARG A 206 -14.35 3.34 12.63
CA ARG A 206 -13.65 2.08 12.45
C ARG A 206 -13.87 1.61 11.02
N TYR A 207 -12.81 1.12 10.37
CA TYR A 207 -12.95 0.51 9.05
C TYR A 207 -13.62 -0.86 9.17
N ASP A 208 -14.76 -1.01 8.50
CA ASP A 208 -15.59 -2.20 8.54
C ASP A 208 -15.95 -2.75 7.13
N GLY A 209 -15.25 -2.27 6.11
CA GLY A 209 -15.49 -2.63 4.71
C GLY A 209 -16.70 -1.93 4.08
N GLN A 210 -17.27 -0.90 4.75
CA GLN A 210 -18.33 -0.07 4.17
C GLN A 210 -17.79 0.85 3.06
N ALA A 211 -18.71 1.52 2.37
CA ALA A 211 -18.38 2.42 1.28
C ALA A 211 -17.43 3.55 1.73
N LEU A 212 -16.37 3.73 0.96
CA LEU A 212 -15.41 4.82 1.11
C LEU A 212 -15.92 6.06 0.37
N SER A 213 -15.61 7.25 0.88
CA SER A 213 -15.95 8.49 0.18
C SER A 213 -14.96 8.78 -0.94
N GLU A 214 -15.48 9.31 -2.05
CA GLU A 214 -14.68 9.93 -3.09
C GLU A 214 -13.79 11.03 -2.51
N ILE A 215 -12.55 11.11 -3.00
CA ILE A 215 -11.56 12.07 -2.55
C ILE A 215 -11.45 13.19 -3.58
N THR A 216 -11.91 14.38 -3.24
CA THR A 216 -11.62 15.62 -3.96
C THR A 216 -10.39 16.31 -3.38
N LEU A 217 -9.72 17.16 -4.17
CA LEU A 217 -8.57 17.90 -3.67
C LEU A 217 -8.92 18.78 -2.47
N ASP A 218 -10.06 19.48 -2.52
CA ASP A 218 -10.53 20.33 -1.42
C ASP A 218 -10.82 19.55 -0.12
N ALA A 219 -11.38 18.34 -0.24
CA ALA A 219 -11.63 17.49 0.92
C ALA A 219 -10.33 16.97 1.52
N LEU A 220 -9.37 16.61 0.67
CA LEU A 220 -8.04 16.17 1.09
C LEU A 220 -7.26 17.30 1.78
N ASP A 221 -7.32 18.53 1.25
CA ASP A 221 -6.64 19.70 1.81
C ASP A 221 -7.17 20.04 3.22
N ARG A 222 -8.50 19.99 3.40
CA ARG A 222 -9.11 20.17 4.72
C ARG A 222 -8.67 19.09 5.70
N LEU A 223 -8.73 17.82 5.27
CA LEU A 223 -8.33 16.69 6.12
C LEU A 223 -6.84 16.74 6.49
N LEU A 224 -5.96 17.04 5.53
CA LEU A 224 -4.53 17.17 5.80
C LEU A 224 -4.25 18.32 6.78
N SER A 225 -4.91 19.47 6.60
CA SER A 225 -4.77 20.61 7.52
C SER A 225 -5.23 20.27 8.93
N GLU A 226 -6.36 19.56 9.09
CA GLU A 226 -6.86 19.06 10.36
C GLU A 226 -5.87 18.11 11.01
N TYR A 227 -5.37 17.12 10.27
CA TYR A 227 -4.47 16.11 10.80
C TYR A 227 -3.05 16.64 11.10
N CYS A 228 -2.62 17.71 10.46
CA CYS A 228 -1.40 18.43 10.85
C CYS A 228 -1.51 19.04 12.26
N ALA A 229 -2.70 19.41 12.71
CA ALA A 229 -2.92 19.96 14.05
C ALA A 229 -2.98 18.87 15.15
N ILE A 230 -3.16 17.61 14.79
CA ILE A 230 -3.26 16.49 15.74
C ILE A 230 -1.83 15.99 16.05
N PRO A 231 -1.42 15.86 17.33
CA PRO A 231 -0.15 15.26 17.70
C PRO A 231 0.01 13.83 17.17
N GLU A 232 1.24 13.42 16.81
CA GLU A 232 1.49 12.07 16.29
C GLU A 232 1.00 10.98 17.25
N ALA A 233 1.19 11.15 18.56
CA ALA A 233 0.72 10.20 19.57
C ALA A 233 -0.79 9.97 19.51
N GLU A 234 -1.58 11.03 19.28
CA GLU A 234 -3.02 10.93 19.13
C GLU A 234 -3.42 10.31 17.80
N ARG A 235 -2.71 10.66 16.70
CA ARG A 235 -2.93 10.01 15.40
C ARG A 235 -2.65 8.52 15.47
N MET A 236 -1.66 8.08 16.25
CA MET A 236 -1.31 6.67 16.44
C MET A 236 -2.40 5.89 17.16
N GLU A 237 -3.21 6.53 17.98
CA GLU A 237 -4.35 5.92 18.70
C GLU A 237 -5.67 6.00 17.90
N HIS A 238 -5.67 6.68 16.75
CA HIS A 238 -6.91 6.85 15.97
C HIS A 238 -7.39 5.51 15.40
N PRO A 239 -8.66 5.09 15.62
CA PRO A 239 -9.15 3.75 15.28
C PRO A 239 -9.03 3.35 13.81
N LEU A 240 -9.07 4.30 12.87
CA LEU A 240 -8.86 4.06 11.44
C LEU A 240 -7.37 4.01 11.05
N LEU A 241 -6.46 4.48 11.91
CA LEU A 241 -5.01 4.52 11.68
C LEU A 241 -4.25 3.52 12.56
N VAL A 242 -4.96 2.68 13.32
CA VAL A 242 -4.42 1.75 14.34
C VAL A 242 -3.37 0.80 13.78
N GLN A 243 -3.38 0.52 12.51
CA GLN A 243 -2.37 -0.33 11.87
C GLN A 243 -0.99 0.36 11.79
N LYS A 244 -0.68 1.18 12.81
CA LYS A 244 0.55 1.97 12.93
C LYS A 244 0.80 2.87 11.71
N ARG A 245 -0.26 3.49 11.18
CA ARG A 245 -0.18 4.45 10.07
C ARG A 245 -0.27 5.91 10.52
N GLY A 246 -0.59 6.16 11.78
CA GLY A 246 -0.70 7.51 12.33
C GLY A 246 0.56 8.35 12.19
N ASP A 247 1.72 7.69 12.13
CA ASP A 247 3.01 8.33 11.93
C ASP A 247 3.36 8.66 10.47
N ILE A 248 2.70 8.01 9.50
CA ILE A 248 2.99 8.18 8.05
C ILE A 248 1.80 8.73 7.26
N ILE A 249 0.67 8.99 7.92
CA ILE A 249 -0.56 9.40 7.22
C ILE A 249 -0.43 10.78 6.58
N LEU A 250 0.26 11.72 7.22
CA LEU A 250 0.47 13.06 6.67
C LEU A 250 1.27 13.02 5.37
N GLN A 251 2.34 12.22 5.34
CA GLN A 251 3.15 12.01 4.15
C GLN A 251 2.32 11.35 3.04
N GLY A 252 1.51 10.36 3.41
CA GLY A 252 0.62 9.69 2.46
C GLY A 252 -0.44 10.62 1.86
N MET A 253 -1.07 11.46 2.68
CA MET A 253 -2.00 12.51 2.22
C MET A 253 -1.28 13.50 1.28
N THR A 254 -0.06 13.89 1.62
CA THR A 254 0.74 14.82 0.81
C THR A 254 1.14 14.21 -0.54
N ILE A 255 1.49 12.90 -0.59
CA ILE A 255 1.76 12.19 -1.85
C ILE A 255 0.50 12.14 -2.72
N LEU A 256 -0.67 11.78 -2.14
CA LEU A 256 -1.92 11.79 -2.90
C LEU A 256 -2.25 13.18 -3.43
N ARG A 257 -2.08 14.20 -2.60
CA ARG A 257 -2.26 15.61 -2.99
C ARG A 257 -1.34 16.00 -4.15
N TYR A 258 -0.06 15.60 -4.08
CA TYR A 258 0.90 15.80 -5.16
C TYR A 258 0.39 15.19 -6.48
N LEU A 259 -0.04 13.93 -6.45
CA LEU A 259 -0.59 13.24 -7.62
C LEU A 259 -1.81 13.99 -8.18
N MET A 260 -2.75 14.39 -7.32
CA MET A 260 -3.94 15.13 -7.75
C MET A 260 -3.63 16.48 -8.36
N ILE A 261 -2.66 17.22 -7.81
CA ILE A 261 -2.23 18.53 -8.37
C ILE A 261 -1.50 18.37 -9.69
N ARG A 262 -0.67 17.33 -9.84
CA ARG A 262 0.14 17.12 -11.05
C ARG A 262 -0.63 16.50 -12.20
N THR A 263 -1.70 15.77 -11.94
CA THR A 263 -2.41 15.00 -12.98
C THR A 263 -3.89 15.37 -13.14
N HIS A 264 -4.37 16.33 -12.35
CA HIS A 264 -5.70 16.96 -12.43
C HIS A 264 -6.91 16.02 -12.52
N PRO A 265 -7.02 14.95 -11.72
CA PRO A 265 -8.27 14.19 -11.65
C PRO A 265 -9.36 15.02 -10.96
N GLU A 266 -10.63 14.82 -11.37
CA GLU A 266 -11.77 15.42 -10.66
C GLU A 266 -11.90 14.84 -9.26
N THR A 267 -11.83 13.52 -9.16
CA THR A 267 -11.86 12.76 -7.90
C THR A 267 -10.94 11.56 -7.98
N VAL A 268 -10.62 11.01 -6.81
CA VAL A 268 -10.00 9.69 -6.68
C VAL A 268 -10.97 8.80 -5.92
N SER A 269 -11.37 7.67 -6.54
CA SER A 269 -12.26 6.66 -5.95
C SER A 269 -11.46 5.64 -5.15
N PRO A 270 -11.52 5.67 -3.79
CA PRO A 270 -10.78 4.71 -2.99
C PRO A 270 -11.34 3.29 -3.14
N SER A 271 -10.44 2.30 -3.12
CA SER A 271 -10.81 0.89 -3.15
C SER A 271 -10.00 0.08 -2.12
N ASP A 272 -10.65 -0.91 -1.53
CA ASP A 272 -10.00 -1.95 -0.71
C ASP A 272 -9.57 -3.18 -1.54
N ARG A 273 -10.00 -3.25 -2.81
CA ARG A 273 -9.41 -4.18 -3.79
C ARG A 273 -8.09 -3.61 -4.26
N ASP A 274 -7.10 -4.47 -4.37
CA ASP A 274 -5.74 -4.06 -4.73
C ASP A 274 -4.99 -5.17 -5.51
N GLY A 275 -3.67 -5.11 -5.53
CA GLY A 275 -2.82 -6.08 -6.20
C GLY A 275 -3.00 -7.53 -5.71
N MET A 276 -3.49 -7.76 -4.48
CA MET A 276 -3.68 -9.11 -3.96
C MET A 276 -4.74 -9.88 -4.74
N GLU A 277 -5.87 -9.25 -5.05
CA GLU A 277 -6.89 -9.86 -5.91
C GLU A 277 -6.39 -10.03 -7.34
N GLY A 278 -5.64 -9.03 -7.85
CA GLY A 278 -5.09 -9.07 -9.21
C GLY A 278 -4.09 -10.22 -9.42
N ILE A 279 -3.13 -10.37 -8.53
CA ILE A 279 -2.13 -11.44 -8.62
C ILE A 279 -2.76 -12.82 -8.39
N ALA A 280 -3.71 -12.93 -7.45
CA ALA A 280 -4.44 -14.18 -7.23
C ALA A 280 -5.24 -14.58 -8.47
N GLN A 281 -5.88 -13.61 -9.15
CA GLN A 281 -6.63 -13.84 -10.38
C GLN A 281 -5.73 -14.31 -11.53
N ALA A 282 -4.47 -13.85 -11.56
CA ALA A 282 -3.53 -14.17 -12.63
C ALA A 282 -2.81 -15.50 -12.41
N LEU A 283 -2.48 -15.87 -11.17
CA LEU A 283 -1.55 -16.95 -10.84
C LEU A 283 -2.19 -18.14 -10.09
N LEU A 284 -3.38 -18.00 -9.56
CA LEU A 284 -4.12 -19.06 -8.87
C LEU A 284 -5.43 -19.39 -9.57
#